data_1e1d38c4130faf280ff816eace4f7a46
#
_entry.id   1e1d38c4130faf280ff816eace4f7a46
#
_cell.length_a   1.000
_cell.length_b   1.000
_cell.length_c   1.000
_cell.angle_alpha   90.00
_cell.angle_beta   90.00
_cell.angle_gamma   90.00
#
_symmetry.space_group_name_H-M   'P 1'
#
loop_
_entity.id
_entity.type
_entity.pdbx_description
1 polymer ?
#
loop_
_entity_poly.entity_id
_entity_poly.type
_entity_poly.pdbx_seq_one_letter_code
_entity_poly.pdbx_strand_id
1 'polypeptide(L)'
;LYASQSSSWFGQIIQRSDDGGKTWETPGGEKMPGPTDPPGGLSNKFIYDTSSESGKPLTTHQWYDGTQRPWEFKRVWHLEPSLTEPDTVYAGVEDAALFRSIDGGKTWHELASLRSTKGELWQPGAGGMCLHTVILDRHNPQRIFTAISAAGVFKTDDGGKTWRPVNRGLKSQYELPDPDAEVGHCVHNIAMHPSRPHVLFMQKHWDVMRSDDAGESWQEVSGNLPTDFGFPIAVHAHEPNTVYVVPIKSDSEHFPPEGKLRVYRSRSGGNEWDALTKGLPQRDCYVNILRDAMAVDSLDPCGVYFGTTGGQVYASADGGDTWQPLVRDLPAVLSVEVQTL
;
A
#
# COMPACT_ATOMS: atom_id res chain seq x y z
N LEU A 1 2.30 7.33 16.38
CA LEU A 1 1.41 6.61 15.46
C LEU A 1 0.55 7.59 14.68
N TYR A 2 0.19 7.22 13.47
CA TYR A 2 -0.76 7.96 12.65
C TYR A 2 -1.90 7.04 12.20
N ALA A 3 -3.11 7.58 12.12
CA ALA A 3 -4.28 6.90 11.59
C ALA A 3 -5.08 7.84 10.69
N SER A 4 -5.61 7.33 9.58
CA SER A 4 -6.48 8.10 8.69
C SER A 4 -7.90 7.56 8.72
N GLN A 5 -8.85 8.47 8.68
CA GLN A 5 -10.26 8.19 8.55
C GLN A 5 -10.84 9.03 7.42
N SER A 6 -11.55 8.40 6.50
CA SER A 6 -12.26 9.08 5.43
C SER A 6 -13.76 8.84 5.56
N SER A 7 -14.54 9.89 5.41
CA SER A 7 -15.99 9.85 5.46
C SER A 7 -16.58 10.80 4.44
N SER A 8 -17.63 10.38 3.76
CA SER A 8 -18.40 11.27 2.87
C SER A 8 -19.10 12.41 3.60
N TRP A 9 -19.30 12.27 4.93
CA TRP A 9 -19.95 13.27 5.78
C TRP A 9 -18.97 14.18 6.51
N PHE A 10 -17.84 13.59 6.99
CA PHE A 10 -16.89 14.28 7.87
C PHE A 10 -15.56 14.61 7.18
N GLY A 11 -15.39 14.24 5.91
CA GLY A 11 -14.16 14.47 5.16
C GLY A 11 -13.02 13.53 5.59
N GLN A 12 -11.79 14.00 5.36
CA GLN A 12 -10.57 13.30 5.69
C GLN A 12 -10.03 13.79 7.03
N ILE A 13 -9.86 12.86 7.96
CA ILE A 13 -9.27 13.14 9.28
C ILE A 13 -8.02 12.30 9.43
N ILE A 14 -6.89 12.94 9.77
CA ILE A 14 -5.67 12.25 10.19
C ILE A 14 -5.49 12.51 11.67
N GLN A 15 -5.29 11.44 12.42
CA GLN A 15 -5.04 11.45 13.83
C GLN A 15 -3.60 11.05 14.13
N ARG A 16 -3.02 11.64 15.18
CA ARG A 16 -1.69 11.33 15.70
C ARG A 16 -1.80 10.89 17.14
N SER A 17 -1.02 9.90 17.52
CA SER A 17 -0.82 9.48 18.90
C SER A 17 0.68 9.43 19.20
N ASP A 18 1.08 10.05 20.30
CA ASP A 18 2.45 10.06 20.79
C ASP A 18 2.64 9.15 22.03
N ASP A 19 1.59 8.44 22.45
CA ASP A 19 1.59 7.60 23.66
C ASP A 19 1.25 6.11 23.39
N GLY A 20 1.53 5.65 22.15
CA GLY A 20 1.28 4.27 21.76
C GLY A 20 -0.20 3.96 21.51
N GLY A 21 -0.98 4.94 21.08
CA GLY A 21 -2.40 4.77 20.73
C GLY A 21 -3.38 4.92 21.88
N LYS A 22 -2.92 5.34 23.07
CA LYS A 22 -3.81 5.55 24.22
C LYS A 22 -4.64 6.82 24.07
N THR A 23 -4.05 7.89 23.55
CA THR A 23 -4.74 9.12 23.20
C THR A 23 -4.46 9.54 21.76
N TRP A 24 -5.41 10.22 21.15
CA TRP A 24 -5.34 10.65 19.76
C TRP A 24 -5.73 12.11 19.64
N GLU A 25 -4.99 12.87 18.84
CA GLU A 25 -5.28 14.24 18.47
C GLU A 25 -5.41 14.37 16.94
N THR A 26 -6.04 15.44 16.46
CA THR A 26 -6.15 15.73 15.03
C THR A 26 -5.32 16.97 14.70
N PRO A 27 -4.03 16.84 14.36
CA PRO A 27 -3.17 17.98 14.05
C PRO A 27 -3.68 18.72 12.82
N GLY A 28 -3.77 20.06 12.90
CA GLY A 28 -4.17 20.90 11.78
C GLY A 28 -5.57 20.67 11.22
N GLY A 29 -6.43 19.95 11.97
CA GLY A 29 -7.82 19.75 11.59
C GLY A 29 -8.59 21.08 11.60
N GLU A 30 -9.23 21.43 10.48
CA GLU A 30 -10.09 22.61 10.36
C GLU A 30 -11.56 22.20 10.46
N LYS A 31 -12.39 23.06 11.06
CA LYS A 31 -13.84 22.86 11.04
C LYS A 31 -14.37 22.95 9.61
N MET A 32 -15.09 21.93 9.19
CA MET A 32 -15.78 21.94 7.91
C MET A 32 -16.86 23.02 7.92
N PRO A 33 -16.90 23.95 6.96
CA PRO A 33 -18.00 24.90 6.82
C PRO A 33 -19.25 24.15 6.37
N GLY A 34 -20.31 24.18 7.16
CA GLY A 34 -21.61 23.57 6.84
C GLY A 34 -22.77 24.37 7.40
N PRO A 35 -23.95 24.33 6.78
CA PRO A 35 -25.14 25.05 7.24
C PRO A 35 -25.71 24.49 8.56
N THR A 36 -25.33 23.29 8.94
CA THR A 36 -25.62 22.68 10.23
C THR A 36 -24.31 22.16 10.74
N ASP A 37 -23.71 22.90 11.66
CA ASP A 37 -22.47 22.54 12.32
C ASP A 37 -22.60 21.16 12.96
N PRO A 38 -22.18 20.04 12.33
CA PRO A 38 -22.11 18.80 13.07
C PRO A 38 -21.01 19.03 14.09
N PRO A 39 -21.26 18.84 15.38
CA PRO A 39 -20.26 19.09 16.40
C PRO A 39 -19.05 18.18 16.11
N GLY A 40 -17.92 18.79 15.76
CA GLY A 40 -16.64 18.11 15.65
C GLY A 40 -16.14 17.72 14.25
N GLY A 41 -16.72 18.22 13.19
CA GLY A 41 -16.18 17.99 11.84
C GLY A 41 -14.84 18.70 11.64
N LEU A 42 -13.74 18.01 11.94
CA LEU A 42 -12.38 18.45 11.62
C LEU A 42 -11.94 17.74 10.33
N SER A 43 -11.34 18.48 9.41
CA SER A 43 -10.76 17.92 8.18
C SER A 43 -9.37 18.45 7.98
N ASN A 44 -8.42 17.57 7.65
CA ASN A 44 -7.09 17.98 7.29
C ASN A 44 -7.07 18.56 5.87
N LYS A 45 -6.28 19.60 5.70
CA LYS A 45 -6.15 20.28 4.42
C LYS A 45 -4.95 19.75 3.65
N PHE A 46 -5.23 19.25 2.45
CA PHE A 46 -4.22 18.80 1.49
C PHE A 46 -4.05 19.88 0.41
N ILE A 47 -2.84 20.40 0.26
CA ILE A 47 -2.52 21.50 -0.64
C ILE A 47 -1.81 20.94 -1.87
N TYR A 48 -2.55 20.88 -3.00
CA TYR A 48 -1.95 20.53 -4.29
C TYR A 48 -1.02 21.64 -4.76
N ASP A 49 0.14 21.25 -5.28
CA ASP A 49 1.04 22.19 -5.92
C ASP A 49 0.53 22.53 -7.32
N THR A 50 0.18 23.78 -7.49
CA THR A 50 -0.26 24.36 -8.76
C THR A 50 0.77 25.33 -9.34
N SER A 51 1.99 25.38 -8.76
CA SER A 51 3.04 26.29 -9.22
C SER A 51 3.62 25.85 -10.57
N SER A 52 4.11 26.80 -11.32
CA SER A 52 4.83 26.53 -12.57
C SER A 52 6.25 25.97 -12.36
N GLU A 53 6.76 26.00 -11.13
CA GLU A 53 8.09 25.51 -10.76
C GLU A 53 8.14 23.96 -10.77
N SER A 54 7.04 23.30 -10.48
CA SER A 54 6.92 21.83 -10.54
C SER A 54 6.62 21.30 -11.95
N GLY A 55 6.68 22.15 -12.96
CA GLY A 55 6.27 21.85 -14.31
C GLY A 55 4.83 22.30 -14.59
N LYS A 56 4.24 21.84 -15.71
CA LYS A 56 2.86 22.15 -16.03
C LYS A 56 1.94 21.42 -15.05
N PRO A 57 1.15 22.12 -14.21
CA PRO A 57 0.28 21.48 -13.24
C PRO A 57 -0.70 20.53 -13.94
N LEU A 58 -0.76 19.28 -13.50
CA LEU A 58 -1.75 18.32 -13.95
C LEU A 58 -3.06 18.57 -13.22
N THR A 59 -4.06 19.03 -13.93
CA THR A 59 -5.40 19.28 -13.38
C THR A 59 -6.41 18.21 -13.73
N THR A 60 -6.09 17.36 -14.72
CA THR A 60 -6.92 16.26 -15.21
C THR A 60 -6.09 15.01 -15.43
N HIS A 61 -6.76 13.86 -15.37
CA HIS A 61 -6.23 12.56 -15.76
C HIS A 61 -7.14 11.89 -16.80
N GLN A 62 -6.64 10.88 -17.48
CA GLN A 62 -7.40 10.11 -18.44
C GLN A 62 -8.36 9.14 -17.72
N TRP A 63 -9.57 8.96 -18.24
CA TRP A 63 -10.52 7.94 -17.81
C TRP A 63 -10.55 6.77 -18.81
N TYR A 64 -11.21 5.67 -18.46
CA TYR A 64 -11.30 4.44 -19.29
C TYR A 64 -11.78 4.65 -20.72
N ASP A 65 -12.67 5.62 -20.92
CA ASP A 65 -13.25 5.97 -22.22
C ASP A 65 -12.45 7.01 -23.00
N GLY A 66 -11.25 7.37 -22.48
CA GLY A 66 -10.38 8.38 -23.04
C GLY A 66 -10.76 9.83 -22.70
N THR A 67 -11.85 10.06 -21.95
CA THR A 67 -12.21 11.41 -21.50
C THR A 67 -11.27 11.90 -20.42
N GLN A 68 -11.13 13.23 -20.32
CA GLN A 68 -10.37 13.86 -19.24
C GLN A 68 -11.30 14.15 -18.07
N ARG A 69 -10.86 13.79 -16.86
CA ARG A 69 -11.55 14.08 -15.60
C ARG A 69 -10.67 14.90 -14.67
N PRO A 70 -11.26 15.76 -13.82
CA PRO A 70 -10.51 16.51 -12.82
C PRO A 70 -9.72 15.55 -11.92
N TRP A 71 -8.52 15.98 -11.53
CA TRP A 71 -7.75 15.33 -10.49
C TRP A 71 -8.30 15.78 -9.14
N GLU A 72 -8.88 14.88 -8.39
CA GLU A 72 -9.59 15.20 -7.15
C GLU A 72 -9.02 14.40 -5.98
N PHE A 73 -8.90 15.05 -4.84
CA PHE A 73 -8.62 14.35 -3.59
C PHE A 73 -9.88 13.60 -3.13
N LYS A 74 -9.76 12.28 -2.94
CA LYS A 74 -10.88 11.46 -2.48
C LYS A 74 -10.67 10.92 -1.07
N ARG A 75 -9.50 10.33 -0.79
CA ARG A 75 -9.14 9.75 0.51
C ARG A 75 -7.65 9.52 0.64
N VAL A 76 -7.18 9.37 1.88
CA VAL A 76 -5.84 8.83 2.17
C VAL A 76 -5.89 7.30 2.09
N TRP A 77 -4.92 6.72 1.40
CA TRP A 77 -4.73 5.28 1.31
C TRP A 77 -3.60 4.78 2.21
N HIS A 78 -2.51 5.52 2.32
CA HIS A 78 -1.33 5.09 3.05
C HIS A 78 -0.71 6.26 3.81
N LEU A 79 -0.27 6.01 5.05
CA LEU A 79 0.51 6.95 5.86
C LEU A 79 1.84 6.30 6.21
N GLU A 80 2.95 6.93 5.81
CA GLU A 80 4.29 6.44 6.09
C GLU A 80 5.09 7.49 6.88
N PRO A 81 5.29 7.30 8.19
CA PRO A 81 6.15 8.16 9.01
C PRO A 81 7.61 8.07 8.57
N SER A 82 8.30 9.21 8.55
CA SER A 82 9.74 9.24 8.28
C SER A 82 10.51 8.40 9.30
N LEU A 83 11.53 7.71 8.82
CA LEU A 83 12.41 6.88 9.65
C LEU A 83 13.41 7.70 10.47
N THR A 84 13.63 8.97 10.13
CA THR A 84 14.68 9.82 10.70
C THR A 84 14.19 11.16 11.23
N GLU A 85 13.01 11.62 10.78
CA GLU A 85 12.45 12.94 11.12
C GLU A 85 11.08 12.75 11.79
N PRO A 86 10.97 12.89 13.13
CA PRO A 86 9.77 12.52 13.89
C PRO A 86 8.48 13.23 13.49
N ASP A 87 8.58 14.46 12.97
CA ASP A 87 7.43 15.25 12.53
C ASP A 87 7.17 15.18 11.02
N THR A 88 7.95 14.38 10.30
CA THR A 88 7.76 14.15 8.88
C THR A 88 6.95 12.88 8.63
N VAL A 89 5.88 13.01 7.85
CA VAL A 89 5.03 11.89 7.43
C VAL A 89 4.58 12.08 5.99
N TYR A 90 4.51 10.98 5.25
CA TYR A 90 4.03 10.94 3.87
C TYR A 90 2.61 10.39 3.82
N ALA A 91 1.81 10.87 2.87
CA ALA A 91 0.47 10.38 2.62
C ALA A 91 0.27 10.07 1.14
N GLY A 92 -0.02 8.82 0.84
CA GLY A 92 -0.50 8.38 -0.46
C GLY A 92 -2.02 8.51 -0.54
N VAL A 93 -2.55 9.09 -1.61
CA VAL A 93 -3.97 9.40 -1.73
C VAL A 93 -4.59 8.88 -3.03
N GLU A 94 -5.91 8.94 -3.10
CA GLU A 94 -6.73 8.79 -4.30
C GLU A 94 -7.36 10.17 -4.63
N ASP A 95 -7.38 10.71 -5.84
CA ASP A 95 -6.65 10.25 -7.03
C ASP A 95 -5.15 10.37 -6.77
N ALA A 96 -4.37 9.46 -7.35
CA ALA A 96 -2.99 9.25 -6.91
C ALA A 96 -2.13 10.51 -6.87
N ALA A 97 -1.78 10.92 -5.68
CA ALA A 97 -0.79 11.95 -5.39
C ALA A 97 -0.04 11.58 -4.11
N LEU A 98 1.17 12.08 -3.97
CA LEU A 98 1.98 11.94 -2.76
C LEU A 98 2.06 13.28 -2.05
N PHE A 99 1.66 13.31 -0.80
CA PHE A 99 1.78 14.46 0.08
C PHE A 99 2.81 14.20 1.17
N ARG A 100 3.41 15.29 1.64
CA ARG A 100 4.32 15.29 2.79
C ARG A 100 3.91 16.35 3.79
N SER A 101 3.88 15.98 5.06
CA SER A 101 3.88 16.89 6.20
C SER A 101 5.26 16.90 6.83
N ILE A 102 5.71 18.04 7.33
CA ILE A 102 6.97 18.20 8.10
C ILE A 102 6.71 18.81 9.48
N ASP A 103 5.46 18.87 9.90
CA ASP A 103 5.00 19.51 11.13
C ASP A 103 4.05 18.61 11.95
N GLY A 104 4.23 17.30 11.82
CA GLY A 104 3.49 16.30 12.57
C GLY A 104 2.05 16.10 12.09
N GLY A 105 1.77 16.37 10.81
CA GLY A 105 0.46 16.17 10.20
C GLY A 105 -0.46 17.40 10.26
N LYS A 106 0.06 18.60 10.61
CA LYS A 106 -0.73 19.83 10.65
C LYS A 106 -1.00 20.38 9.26
N THR A 107 0.04 20.39 8.41
CA THR A 107 -0.08 20.82 7.01
C THR A 107 0.46 19.75 6.07
N TRP A 108 -0.17 19.62 4.90
CA TRP A 108 0.15 18.62 3.91
C TRP A 108 0.38 19.26 2.56
N HIS A 109 1.58 19.11 2.03
CA HIS A 109 1.99 19.67 0.73
C HIS A 109 2.31 18.56 -0.26
N GLU A 110 1.83 18.70 -1.47
CA GLU A 110 2.09 17.76 -2.54
C GLU A 110 3.57 17.74 -2.95
N LEU A 111 4.07 16.54 -3.25
CA LEU A 111 5.30 16.31 -4.02
C LEU A 111 4.90 16.15 -5.50
N ALA A 112 4.57 17.25 -6.16
CA ALA A 112 3.95 17.30 -7.48
C ALA A 112 4.82 16.73 -8.61
N SER A 113 6.14 16.65 -8.40
CA SER A 113 7.08 16.00 -9.32
C SER A 113 6.71 14.54 -9.64
N LEU A 114 6.06 13.84 -8.71
CA LEU A 114 5.57 12.48 -8.96
C LEU A 114 4.51 12.49 -10.07
N ARG A 115 3.44 13.27 -9.95
CA ARG A 115 2.39 13.37 -10.97
C ARG A 115 2.90 13.93 -12.30
N SER A 116 3.89 14.82 -12.26
CA SER A 116 4.53 15.34 -13.47
C SER A 116 5.31 14.28 -14.24
N THR A 117 5.54 13.11 -13.63
CA THR A 117 6.21 11.98 -14.27
C THR A 117 5.18 11.12 -15.01
N LYS A 118 4.86 11.48 -16.25
CA LYS A 118 3.92 10.75 -17.12
C LYS A 118 2.50 10.61 -16.56
N GLY A 119 2.10 11.48 -15.63
CA GLY A 119 0.77 11.43 -15.02
C GLY A 119 -0.37 11.62 -16.02
N GLU A 120 -0.11 12.26 -17.15
CA GLU A 120 -1.05 12.39 -18.27
C GLU A 120 -1.43 11.03 -18.90
N LEU A 121 -0.61 9.99 -18.67
CA LEU A 121 -0.86 8.63 -19.15
C LEU A 121 -1.49 7.72 -18.08
N TRP A 122 -1.63 8.21 -16.85
CA TRP A 122 -2.19 7.40 -15.78
C TRP A 122 -3.70 7.28 -15.91
N GLN A 123 -4.19 6.07 -15.67
CA GLN A 123 -5.62 5.76 -15.67
C GLN A 123 -5.99 5.02 -14.39
N PRO A 124 -7.20 5.19 -13.86
CA PRO A 124 -7.63 4.41 -12.71
C PRO A 124 -7.78 2.93 -13.06
N GLY A 125 -7.50 2.04 -12.12
CA GLY A 125 -7.96 0.66 -12.12
C GLY A 125 -9.42 0.57 -11.66
N ALA A 126 -10.01 -0.64 -11.64
CA ALA A 126 -11.38 -0.87 -11.17
C ALA A 126 -11.59 -0.39 -9.71
N GLY A 127 -10.53 -0.38 -8.89
CA GLY A 127 -10.53 0.13 -7.52
C GLY A 127 -10.15 1.61 -7.36
N GLY A 128 -10.05 2.36 -8.45
CA GLY A 128 -9.59 3.75 -8.45
C GLY A 128 -8.10 3.90 -8.79
N MET A 129 -7.63 5.13 -8.81
CA MET A 129 -6.22 5.48 -9.00
C MET A 129 -5.61 5.81 -7.63
N CYS A 130 -5.14 4.77 -6.93
CA CYS A 130 -4.76 4.86 -5.54
C CYS A 130 -3.25 4.76 -5.39
N LEU A 131 -2.62 5.76 -4.77
CA LEU A 131 -1.26 5.64 -4.25
C LEU A 131 -1.35 4.95 -2.87
N HIS A 132 -1.21 3.64 -2.87
CA HIS A 132 -1.48 2.80 -1.71
C HIS A 132 -0.23 2.29 -0.99
N THR A 133 0.96 2.49 -1.54
CA THR A 133 2.21 2.07 -0.88
C THR A 133 3.27 3.15 -1.01
N VAL A 134 3.90 3.48 0.09
CA VAL A 134 5.10 4.32 0.18
C VAL A 134 6.14 3.54 0.96
N ILE A 135 7.34 3.37 0.41
CA ILE A 135 8.45 2.69 1.10
C ILE A 135 9.63 3.65 1.19
N LEU A 136 10.09 3.87 2.41
CA LEU A 136 11.29 4.66 2.71
C LEU A 136 12.49 3.72 2.90
N ASP A 137 13.60 4.00 2.21
CA ASP A 137 14.82 3.21 2.36
C ASP A 137 15.58 3.63 3.62
N ARG A 138 15.74 2.69 4.57
CA ARG A 138 16.47 2.92 5.83
C ARG A 138 17.95 3.25 5.63
N HIS A 139 18.53 2.84 4.52
CA HIS A 139 19.95 3.04 4.22
C HIS A 139 20.20 4.26 3.32
N ASN A 140 19.16 4.76 2.67
CA ASN A 140 19.21 5.97 1.86
C ASN A 140 17.93 6.79 2.03
N PRO A 141 17.91 7.79 2.93
CA PRO A 141 16.72 8.61 3.19
C PRO A 141 16.20 9.41 1.98
N GLN A 142 17.01 9.52 0.92
CA GLN A 142 16.57 10.17 -0.32
C GLN A 142 15.85 9.20 -1.27
N ARG A 143 15.92 7.89 -1.00
CA ARG A 143 15.25 6.89 -1.83
C ARG A 143 13.88 6.58 -1.29
N ILE A 144 12.87 6.79 -2.14
CA ILE A 144 11.48 6.47 -1.85
C ILE A 144 10.92 5.69 -3.03
N PHE A 145 10.15 4.66 -2.74
CA PHE A 145 9.31 3.96 -3.73
C PHE A 145 7.85 4.27 -3.46
N THR A 146 7.07 4.41 -4.53
CA THR A 146 5.61 4.48 -4.44
C THR A 146 4.99 3.47 -5.39
N ALA A 147 3.86 2.86 -4.98
CA ALA A 147 3.07 2.01 -5.86
C ALA A 147 1.66 2.56 -6.00
N ILE A 148 1.18 2.57 -7.25
CA ILE A 148 -0.08 3.18 -7.65
C ILE A 148 -0.89 2.18 -8.46
N SER A 149 -2.14 1.92 -8.05
CA SER A 149 -3.08 1.10 -8.82
C SER A 149 -3.30 1.69 -10.20
N ALA A 150 -3.00 0.88 -11.22
CA ALA A 150 -3.05 1.15 -12.65
C ALA A 150 -2.14 2.28 -13.15
N ALA A 151 -1.08 2.62 -12.39
CA ALA A 151 0.01 3.47 -12.88
C ALA A 151 1.39 2.78 -12.78
N GLY A 152 1.58 1.89 -11.80
CA GLY A 152 2.84 1.17 -11.59
C GLY A 152 3.62 1.63 -10.39
N VAL A 153 4.92 1.30 -10.37
CA VAL A 153 5.89 1.69 -9.34
C VAL A 153 6.74 2.85 -9.83
N PHE A 154 6.94 3.81 -8.94
CA PHE A 154 7.81 4.96 -9.17
C PHE A 154 8.88 5.03 -8.08
N LYS A 155 10.05 5.51 -8.46
CA LYS A 155 11.22 5.65 -7.58
C LYS A 155 11.81 7.04 -7.66
N THR A 156 12.21 7.57 -6.52
CA THR A 156 13.09 8.73 -6.40
C THR A 156 14.37 8.34 -5.67
N ASP A 157 15.48 8.96 -6.00
CA ASP A 157 16.76 8.86 -5.29
C ASP A 157 17.23 10.24 -4.77
N ASP A 158 16.35 11.27 -4.82
CA ASP A 158 16.65 12.66 -4.43
C ASP A 158 15.60 13.29 -3.49
N GLY A 159 14.88 12.44 -2.74
CA GLY A 159 13.88 12.88 -1.76
C GLY A 159 12.60 13.42 -2.36
N GLY A 160 12.24 12.96 -3.55
CA GLY A 160 11.01 13.32 -4.23
C GLY A 160 11.11 14.56 -5.11
N LYS A 161 12.32 15.05 -5.42
CA LYS A 161 12.49 16.16 -6.36
C LYS A 161 12.28 15.70 -7.80
N THR A 162 12.75 14.50 -8.13
CA THR A 162 12.52 13.84 -9.42
C THR A 162 12.09 12.40 -9.22
N TRP A 163 11.26 11.89 -10.12
CA TRP A 163 10.76 10.52 -10.10
C TRP A 163 10.97 9.87 -11.47
N ARG A 164 11.00 8.54 -11.46
CA ARG A 164 10.98 7.74 -12.68
C ARG A 164 10.16 6.48 -12.48
N PRO A 165 9.45 5.99 -13.51
CA PRO A 165 8.82 4.69 -13.45
C PRO A 165 9.88 3.59 -13.40
N VAL A 166 9.62 2.54 -12.60
CA VAL A 166 10.51 1.39 -12.44
C VAL A 166 9.72 0.10 -12.65
N ASN A 167 9.19 -0.06 -13.86
CA ASN A 167 8.22 -1.09 -14.22
C ASN A 167 8.76 -2.10 -15.27
N ARG A 168 10.06 -2.07 -15.57
CA ARG A 168 10.64 -2.97 -16.56
C ARG A 168 10.52 -4.43 -16.14
N GLY A 169 9.90 -5.25 -16.98
CA GLY A 169 9.63 -6.66 -16.71
C GLY A 169 8.25 -6.95 -16.13
N LEU A 170 7.46 -5.92 -15.77
CA LEU A 170 6.07 -6.09 -15.37
C LEU A 170 5.17 -6.34 -16.59
N LYS A 171 5.37 -7.47 -17.26
CA LYS A 171 4.58 -7.81 -18.45
C LYS A 171 3.24 -8.41 -18.03
N SER A 172 2.16 -7.98 -18.68
CA SER A 172 0.86 -8.61 -18.58
C SER A 172 0.10 -8.48 -19.89
N GLN A 173 -0.18 -9.62 -20.49
CA GLN A 173 -1.01 -9.68 -21.69
C GLN A 173 -2.49 -9.32 -21.44
N TYR A 174 -2.91 -9.24 -20.18
CA TYR A 174 -4.30 -9.00 -19.78
C TYR A 174 -4.59 -7.55 -19.39
N GLU A 175 -3.55 -6.78 -19.05
CA GLU A 175 -3.71 -5.45 -18.45
C GLU A 175 -3.44 -4.32 -19.44
N LEU A 176 -2.47 -4.50 -20.32
CA LEU A 176 -1.99 -3.45 -21.21
C LEU A 176 -1.90 -3.92 -22.64
N PRO A 177 -2.34 -3.08 -23.60
CA PRO A 177 -2.13 -3.34 -25.03
C PRO A 177 -0.64 -3.45 -25.40
N ASP A 178 0.21 -2.64 -24.73
CA ASP A 178 1.66 -2.66 -24.86
C ASP A 178 2.28 -3.28 -23.59
N PRO A 179 2.82 -4.51 -23.69
CA PRO A 179 3.45 -5.17 -22.53
C PRO A 179 4.74 -4.51 -22.06
N ASP A 180 5.34 -3.63 -22.85
CA ASP A 180 6.55 -2.89 -22.52
C ASP A 180 6.24 -1.43 -22.11
N ALA A 181 4.98 -1.08 -21.86
CA ALA A 181 4.57 0.23 -21.37
C ALA A 181 5.30 0.60 -20.08
N GLU A 182 5.81 1.83 -20.01
CA GLU A 182 6.52 2.31 -18.81
C GLU A 182 5.59 2.57 -17.63
N VAL A 183 4.31 2.86 -17.85
CA VAL A 183 3.28 3.13 -16.85
C VAL A 183 1.99 2.42 -17.21
N GLY A 184 1.03 2.36 -16.28
CA GLY A 184 -0.27 1.71 -16.50
C GLY A 184 -0.36 0.31 -15.88
N HIS A 185 0.69 -0.17 -15.24
CA HIS A 185 0.67 -1.48 -14.57
C HIS A 185 -0.15 -1.42 -13.27
N CYS A 186 -1.04 -2.41 -13.10
CA CYS A 186 -1.82 -2.53 -11.87
C CYS A 186 -0.99 -3.24 -10.81
N VAL A 187 -0.50 -2.48 -9.84
CA VAL A 187 0.23 -2.98 -8.67
C VAL A 187 -0.71 -3.00 -7.48
N HIS A 188 -0.71 -4.08 -6.72
CA HIS A 188 -1.53 -4.20 -5.52
C HIS A 188 -0.76 -3.85 -4.25
N ASN A 189 0.49 -4.27 -4.14
CA ASN A 189 1.37 -3.91 -3.03
C ASN A 189 2.83 -4.21 -3.38
N ILE A 190 3.77 -3.53 -2.72
CA ILE A 190 5.21 -3.83 -2.76
C ILE A 190 5.77 -3.89 -1.34
N ALA A 191 6.76 -4.75 -1.14
CA ALA A 191 7.47 -4.89 0.12
C ALA A 191 8.98 -4.94 -0.11
N MET A 192 9.73 -4.27 0.76
CA MET A 192 11.20 -4.19 0.71
C MET A 192 11.80 -4.85 1.93
N HIS A 193 12.85 -5.65 1.75
CA HIS A 193 13.53 -6.24 2.89
C HIS A 193 14.34 -5.18 3.65
N PRO A 194 14.18 -5.05 4.98
CA PRO A 194 14.77 -3.97 5.75
C PRO A 194 16.31 -3.93 5.72
N SER A 195 16.99 -5.08 5.57
CA SER A 195 18.46 -5.14 5.48
C SER A 195 19.01 -5.27 4.06
N ARG A 196 18.14 -5.40 3.06
CA ARG A 196 18.53 -5.53 1.63
C ARG A 196 17.63 -4.66 0.76
N PRO A 197 17.82 -3.33 0.77
CA PRO A 197 16.95 -2.38 0.09
C PRO A 197 16.96 -2.50 -1.45
N HIS A 198 17.78 -3.35 -2.01
CA HIS A 198 17.79 -3.70 -3.43
C HIS A 198 16.86 -4.90 -3.74
N VAL A 199 16.40 -5.63 -2.71
CA VAL A 199 15.45 -6.74 -2.89
C VAL A 199 14.05 -6.26 -2.56
N LEU A 200 13.19 -6.26 -3.58
CA LEU A 200 11.77 -5.95 -3.43
C LEU A 200 10.92 -7.10 -3.95
N PHE A 201 9.76 -7.25 -3.34
CA PHE A 201 8.72 -8.14 -3.81
C PHE A 201 7.45 -7.33 -4.10
N MET A 202 6.65 -7.81 -5.04
CA MET A 202 5.41 -7.16 -5.45
C MET A 202 4.30 -8.21 -5.60
N GLN A 203 3.14 -7.90 -5.04
CA GLN A 203 1.90 -8.48 -5.52
C GLN A 203 1.38 -7.57 -6.62
N LYS A 204 1.48 -8.02 -7.85
CA LYS A 204 0.86 -7.38 -9.00
C LYS A 204 -0.61 -7.80 -9.10
N HIS A 205 -1.38 -7.25 -10.02
CA HIS A 205 -2.76 -7.70 -10.27
C HIS A 205 -2.81 -9.19 -10.55
N TRP A 206 -2.03 -9.64 -11.51
CA TRP A 206 -1.64 -11.02 -11.75
C TRP A 206 -0.14 -11.13 -11.46
N ASP A 207 0.30 -12.24 -10.95
CA ASP A 207 1.68 -12.56 -10.63
C ASP A 207 2.23 -11.95 -9.33
N VAL A 208 3.11 -12.70 -8.70
CA VAL A 208 4.04 -12.22 -7.69
C VAL A 208 5.37 -11.96 -8.38
N MET A 209 5.92 -10.76 -8.16
CA MET A 209 7.13 -10.31 -8.82
C MET A 209 8.24 -10.07 -7.81
N ARG A 210 9.50 -10.21 -8.25
CA ARG A 210 10.70 -9.90 -7.47
C ARG A 210 11.64 -9.01 -8.27
N SER A 211 12.27 -8.07 -7.58
CA SER A 211 13.41 -7.28 -8.04
C SER A 211 14.61 -7.54 -7.14
N ASP A 212 15.80 -7.69 -7.74
CA ASP A 212 17.07 -7.80 -7.03
C ASP A 212 17.98 -6.58 -7.28
N ASP A 213 17.47 -5.54 -7.94
CA ASP A 213 18.20 -4.35 -8.37
C ASP A 213 17.50 -3.03 -7.98
N ALA A 214 16.80 -3.02 -6.83
CA ALA A 214 16.08 -1.86 -6.31
C ALA A 214 15.01 -1.34 -7.28
N GLY A 215 14.26 -2.25 -7.89
CA GLY A 215 13.11 -1.95 -8.74
C GLY A 215 13.46 -1.69 -10.20
N GLU A 216 14.75 -1.70 -10.61
CA GLU A 216 15.14 -1.41 -11.99
C GLU A 216 14.61 -2.47 -12.97
N SER A 217 14.47 -3.71 -12.50
CA SER A 217 13.83 -4.77 -13.25
C SER A 217 13.08 -5.75 -12.34
N TRP A 218 12.07 -6.39 -12.90
CA TRP A 218 11.21 -7.35 -12.21
C TRP A 218 11.15 -8.67 -12.96
N GLN A 219 11.08 -9.75 -12.20
CA GLN A 219 10.88 -11.11 -12.70
C GLN A 219 9.73 -11.76 -11.95
N GLU A 220 8.95 -12.57 -12.64
CA GLU A 220 7.85 -13.33 -12.06
C GLU A 220 8.38 -14.44 -11.15
N VAL A 221 7.76 -14.59 -9.97
CA VAL A 221 8.10 -15.58 -8.94
C VAL A 221 6.84 -16.20 -8.30
N SER A 222 5.77 -16.36 -9.05
CA SER A 222 4.51 -16.96 -8.57
C SER A 222 4.64 -18.46 -8.29
N GLY A 223 5.61 -19.12 -8.93
CA GLY A 223 5.95 -20.53 -8.67
C GLY A 223 4.74 -21.47 -8.70
N ASN A 224 4.53 -22.21 -7.61
CA ASN A 224 3.43 -23.16 -7.45
C ASN A 224 2.22 -22.61 -6.67
N LEU A 225 2.01 -21.30 -6.65
CA LEU A 225 0.79 -20.73 -6.07
C LEU A 225 -0.46 -21.26 -6.78
N PRO A 226 -1.57 -21.51 -6.06
CA PRO A 226 -2.80 -22.02 -6.67
C PRO A 226 -3.51 -20.98 -7.56
N THR A 227 -3.30 -19.72 -7.27
CA THR A 227 -3.64 -18.54 -8.06
C THR A 227 -2.59 -17.48 -7.79
N ASP A 228 -2.37 -16.60 -8.70
CA ASP A 228 -1.42 -15.50 -8.63
C ASP A 228 -2.07 -14.15 -8.30
N PHE A 229 -3.40 -14.13 -8.15
CA PHE A 229 -4.14 -12.94 -7.77
C PHE A 229 -4.26 -12.81 -6.25
N GLY A 230 -3.90 -11.65 -5.72
CA GLY A 230 -3.98 -11.32 -4.29
C GLY A 230 -3.73 -9.85 -4.04
N PHE A 231 -3.74 -9.43 -2.76
CA PHE A 231 -3.50 -8.05 -2.41
C PHE A 231 -2.31 -7.85 -1.48
N PRO A 232 -2.21 -8.55 -0.32
CA PRO A 232 -1.11 -8.33 0.61
C PRO A 232 0.16 -9.03 0.19
N ILE A 233 1.28 -8.45 0.53
CA ILE A 233 2.60 -9.06 0.50
C ILE A 233 3.42 -8.55 1.68
N ALA A 234 4.14 -9.45 2.36
CA ALA A 234 5.04 -9.07 3.44
C ALA A 234 6.35 -9.85 3.33
N VAL A 235 7.46 -9.24 3.73
CA VAL A 235 8.78 -9.85 3.75
C VAL A 235 9.18 -10.08 5.20
N HIS A 236 9.68 -11.28 5.51
CA HIS A 236 10.17 -11.63 6.84
C HIS A 236 11.28 -10.69 7.30
N ALA A 237 11.24 -10.24 8.56
CA ALA A 237 12.13 -9.18 9.04
C ALA A 237 13.62 -9.55 9.01
N HIS A 238 13.95 -10.84 9.13
CA HIS A 238 15.34 -11.34 9.24
C HIS A 238 15.78 -12.19 8.04
N GLU A 239 14.84 -12.74 7.27
CA GLU A 239 15.12 -13.66 6.17
C GLU A 239 14.73 -13.02 4.83
N PRO A 240 15.69 -12.48 4.05
CA PRO A 240 15.39 -11.68 2.85
C PRO A 240 14.76 -12.45 1.69
N ASN A 241 14.78 -13.78 1.73
CA ASN A 241 14.12 -14.62 0.74
C ASN A 241 12.80 -15.23 1.26
N THR A 242 12.40 -14.89 2.49
CA THR A 242 11.13 -15.36 3.06
C THR A 242 10.07 -14.30 2.88
N VAL A 243 9.04 -14.63 2.11
CA VAL A 243 7.95 -13.73 1.72
C VAL A 243 6.61 -14.41 1.92
N TYR A 244 5.60 -13.63 2.27
CA TYR A 244 4.24 -14.08 2.55
C TYR A 244 3.24 -13.41 1.60
N VAL A 245 2.28 -14.18 1.09
CA VAL A 245 1.14 -13.71 0.31
C VAL A 245 -0.13 -14.45 0.72
N VAL A 246 -1.28 -13.86 0.40
CA VAL A 246 -2.59 -14.51 0.58
C VAL A 246 -3.36 -14.46 -0.74
N PRO A 247 -3.18 -15.46 -1.61
CA PRO A 247 -3.91 -15.55 -2.86
C PRO A 247 -5.42 -15.71 -2.64
N ILE A 248 -6.19 -15.06 -3.48
CA ILE A 248 -7.64 -15.24 -3.61
C ILE A 248 -7.99 -15.81 -4.97
N LYS A 249 -9.25 -16.21 -5.17
CA LYS A 249 -9.64 -17.04 -6.31
C LYS A 249 -9.43 -16.35 -7.66
N SER A 250 -9.83 -15.07 -7.77
CA SER A 250 -9.65 -14.27 -9.00
C SER A 250 -9.93 -12.79 -8.73
N ASP A 251 -9.82 -11.97 -9.76
CA ASP A 251 -10.19 -10.54 -9.78
C ASP A 251 -11.69 -10.29 -9.60
N SER A 252 -12.52 -11.28 -9.89
CA SER A 252 -13.98 -11.21 -9.77
C SER A 252 -14.53 -11.97 -8.57
N GLU A 253 -13.73 -12.87 -7.96
CA GLU A 253 -14.11 -13.72 -6.84
C GLU A 253 -13.14 -13.51 -5.67
N HIS A 254 -13.39 -12.47 -4.86
CA HIS A 254 -12.51 -11.98 -3.80
C HIS A 254 -12.62 -12.80 -2.51
N PHE A 255 -12.34 -14.09 -2.60
CA PHE A 255 -12.28 -15.01 -1.45
C PHE A 255 -11.24 -16.13 -1.71
N PRO A 256 -10.76 -16.82 -0.66
CA PRO A 256 -9.74 -17.84 -0.81
C PRO A 256 -10.22 -19.03 -1.69
N PRO A 257 -9.35 -19.60 -2.53
CA PRO A 257 -9.67 -20.80 -3.30
C PRO A 257 -10.28 -21.88 -2.42
N GLU A 258 -11.33 -22.55 -2.91
CA GLU A 258 -12.06 -23.62 -2.21
C GLU A 258 -12.71 -23.20 -0.87
N GLY A 259 -12.80 -21.89 -0.56
CA GLY A 259 -13.25 -21.41 0.76
C GLY A 259 -12.32 -21.80 1.91
N LYS A 260 -11.03 -22.02 1.62
CA LYS A 260 -10.00 -22.40 2.59
C LYS A 260 -8.98 -21.27 2.73
N LEU A 261 -8.93 -20.65 3.90
CA LEU A 261 -7.97 -19.59 4.18
C LEU A 261 -6.57 -20.17 4.36
N ARG A 262 -5.64 -19.70 3.55
CA ARG A 262 -4.23 -20.11 3.56
C ARG A 262 -3.35 -18.87 3.38
N VAL A 263 -2.34 -18.75 4.22
CA VAL A 263 -1.20 -17.89 3.93
C VAL A 263 -0.18 -18.74 3.18
N TYR A 264 0.43 -18.20 2.17
CA TYR A 264 1.52 -18.88 1.47
C TYR A 264 2.84 -18.20 1.83
N ARG A 265 3.83 -19.04 2.18
CA ARG A 265 5.18 -18.58 2.49
C ARG A 265 6.15 -19.19 1.49
N SER A 266 6.99 -18.37 0.90
CA SER A 266 8.19 -18.82 0.20
C SER A 266 9.40 -18.52 1.06
N ARG A 267 10.34 -19.48 1.15
CA ARG A 267 11.69 -19.31 1.71
C ARG A 267 12.76 -19.25 0.63
N SER A 268 12.36 -19.40 -0.61
CA SER A 268 13.24 -19.41 -1.80
C SER A 268 13.15 -18.14 -2.65
N GLY A 269 12.54 -17.08 -2.11
CA GLY A 269 12.35 -15.83 -2.82
C GLY A 269 11.29 -15.89 -3.92
N GLY A 270 10.27 -16.74 -3.73
CA GLY A 270 9.12 -16.90 -4.62
C GLY A 270 9.19 -18.10 -5.56
N ASN A 271 10.30 -18.86 -5.59
CA ASN A 271 10.39 -20.04 -6.49
C ASN A 271 9.47 -21.19 -6.05
N GLU A 272 9.33 -21.39 -4.74
CA GLU A 272 8.47 -22.41 -4.15
C GLU A 272 7.66 -21.80 -3.00
N TRP A 273 6.42 -22.24 -2.86
CA TRP A 273 5.47 -21.73 -1.88
C TRP A 273 4.85 -22.84 -1.05
N ASP A 274 4.87 -22.70 0.26
CA ASP A 274 4.24 -23.58 1.24
C ASP A 274 2.91 -22.99 1.73
N ALA A 275 1.85 -23.80 1.69
CA ALA A 275 0.55 -23.40 2.24
C ALA A 275 0.53 -23.55 3.75
N LEU A 276 0.37 -22.46 4.47
CA LEU A 276 0.28 -22.39 5.93
C LEU A 276 -1.20 -22.37 6.33
N THR A 277 -1.66 -23.42 6.99
CA THR A 277 -3.10 -23.64 7.25
C THR A 277 -3.44 -23.89 8.71
N LYS A 278 -2.45 -24.22 9.55
CA LYS A 278 -2.68 -24.69 10.91
C LYS A 278 -3.22 -23.58 11.80
N GLY A 279 -4.48 -23.70 12.20
CA GLY A 279 -5.20 -22.67 12.98
C GLY A 279 -6.05 -21.72 12.14
N LEU A 280 -5.99 -21.80 10.81
CA LEU A 280 -6.84 -21.04 9.89
C LEU A 280 -8.09 -21.82 9.47
N PRO A 281 -9.22 -21.17 9.16
CA PRO A 281 -10.43 -21.82 8.66
C PRO A 281 -10.19 -22.56 7.35
N GLN A 282 -10.51 -23.86 7.31
CA GLN A 282 -10.29 -24.72 6.15
C GLN A 282 -11.59 -25.13 5.44
N ARG A 283 -12.67 -24.41 5.69
CA ARG A 283 -13.96 -24.56 4.98
C ARG A 283 -14.80 -23.29 5.19
N ASP A 284 -15.67 -23.04 4.25
CA ASP A 284 -16.71 -21.99 4.31
C ASP A 284 -16.17 -20.61 4.66
N CYS A 285 -14.93 -20.30 4.23
CA CYS A 285 -14.25 -19.04 4.50
C CYS A 285 -14.26 -18.16 3.25
N TYR A 286 -15.14 -17.15 3.25
CA TYR A 286 -15.35 -16.24 2.12
C TYR A 286 -14.95 -14.82 2.49
N VAL A 287 -13.74 -14.67 3.00
CA VAL A 287 -13.14 -13.38 3.38
C VAL A 287 -12.03 -12.98 2.41
N ASN A 288 -11.70 -11.70 2.39
CA ASN A 288 -10.52 -11.19 1.69
C ASN A 288 -9.54 -10.61 2.70
N ILE A 289 -8.29 -10.53 2.32
CA ILE A 289 -7.23 -9.79 3.02
C ILE A 289 -6.80 -8.64 2.10
N LEU A 290 -6.95 -7.41 2.58
CA LEU A 290 -6.67 -6.23 1.78
C LEU A 290 -5.18 -5.90 1.75
N ARG A 291 -4.78 -4.92 0.92
CA ARG A 291 -3.37 -4.56 0.64
C ARG A 291 -2.55 -4.32 1.91
N ASP A 292 -3.05 -3.46 2.79
CA ASP A 292 -2.36 -3.04 4.01
C ASP A 292 -2.77 -3.88 5.24
N ALA A 293 -3.54 -4.97 5.03
CA ALA A 293 -4.04 -5.81 6.11
C ALA A 293 -3.11 -6.99 6.46
N MET A 294 -1.81 -6.87 6.18
CA MET A 294 -0.79 -7.85 6.60
C MET A 294 0.47 -7.11 7.04
N ALA A 295 1.05 -7.54 8.16
CA ALA A 295 2.30 -7.02 8.70
C ALA A 295 3.16 -8.13 9.32
N VAL A 296 4.45 -7.84 9.49
CA VAL A 296 5.40 -8.66 10.23
C VAL A 296 6.08 -7.81 11.30
N ASP A 297 6.42 -8.42 12.43
CA ASP A 297 7.24 -7.76 13.45
C ASP A 297 8.74 -8.05 13.28
N SER A 298 9.56 -7.43 14.11
CA SER A 298 11.02 -7.61 14.13
C SER A 298 11.51 -8.53 15.26
N LEU A 299 10.61 -9.29 15.88
CA LEU A 299 10.98 -10.26 16.91
C LEU A 299 11.65 -11.49 16.30
N ASP A 300 12.28 -12.30 17.12
CA ASP A 300 12.83 -13.58 16.75
C ASP A 300 12.28 -14.67 17.71
N PRO A 301 11.42 -15.57 17.24
CA PRO A 301 10.91 -15.72 15.86
C PRO A 301 10.05 -14.54 15.39
N CYS A 302 10.07 -14.28 14.07
CA CYS A 302 9.30 -13.21 13.45
C CYS A 302 7.79 -13.50 13.54
N GLY A 303 7.05 -12.56 14.12
CA GLY A 303 5.60 -12.58 14.13
C GLY A 303 5.01 -12.16 12.78
N VAL A 304 3.91 -12.79 12.41
CA VAL A 304 3.16 -12.48 11.19
C VAL A 304 1.70 -12.25 11.55
N TYR A 305 1.12 -11.16 11.05
CA TYR A 305 -0.22 -10.72 11.40
C TYR A 305 -1.02 -10.40 10.15
N PHE A 306 -2.31 -10.73 10.15
CA PHE A 306 -3.19 -10.25 9.08
C PHE A 306 -4.64 -10.08 9.56
N GLY A 307 -5.32 -9.14 8.93
CA GLY A 307 -6.73 -8.86 9.15
C GLY A 307 -7.58 -9.25 7.95
N THR A 308 -8.84 -9.56 8.19
CA THR A 308 -9.79 -10.00 7.17
C THR A 308 -10.95 -9.02 6.99
N THR A 309 -11.56 -9.03 5.82
CA THR A 309 -12.83 -8.31 5.57
C THR A 309 -13.99 -8.84 6.39
N GLY A 310 -13.86 -10.03 7.00
CA GLY A 310 -14.81 -10.61 7.94
C GLY A 310 -14.62 -10.15 9.39
N GLY A 311 -13.69 -9.22 9.67
CA GLY A 311 -13.49 -8.65 11.00
C GLY A 311 -12.65 -9.50 11.97
N GLN A 312 -11.88 -10.46 11.47
CA GLN A 312 -10.92 -11.22 12.28
C GLN A 312 -9.50 -10.71 12.05
N VAL A 313 -8.69 -10.71 13.12
CA VAL A 313 -7.24 -10.56 13.03
C VAL A 313 -6.59 -11.85 13.52
N TYR A 314 -5.70 -12.40 12.71
CA TYR A 314 -4.90 -13.58 13.03
C TYR A 314 -3.46 -13.21 13.26
N ALA A 315 -2.80 -13.94 14.16
CA ALA A 315 -1.36 -13.83 14.42
C ALA A 315 -0.69 -15.20 14.41
N SER A 316 0.55 -15.20 13.99
CA SER A 316 1.50 -16.28 14.15
C SER A 316 2.73 -15.75 14.87
N ALA A 317 3.19 -16.43 15.92
CA ALA A 317 4.42 -16.11 16.65
C ALA A 317 5.60 -16.97 16.21
N ASP A 318 5.46 -17.78 15.16
CA ASP A 318 6.42 -18.77 14.70
C ASP A 318 6.67 -18.72 13.19
N GLY A 319 6.65 -17.49 12.63
CA GLY A 319 6.90 -17.26 11.22
C GLY A 319 5.83 -17.85 10.29
N GLY A 320 4.61 -18.05 10.78
CA GLY A 320 3.49 -18.57 10.00
C GLY A 320 3.20 -20.06 10.16
N ASP A 321 3.97 -20.79 10.96
CA ASP A 321 3.78 -22.23 11.12
C ASP A 321 2.47 -22.58 11.85
N THR A 322 2.04 -21.74 12.80
CA THR A 322 0.74 -21.84 13.48
C THR A 322 0.06 -20.48 13.63
N TRP A 323 -1.26 -20.47 13.53
CA TRP A 323 -2.07 -19.26 13.57
C TRP A 323 -3.11 -19.31 14.68
N GLN A 324 -3.35 -18.18 15.30
CA GLN A 324 -4.44 -18.00 16.26
C GLN A 324 -5.16 -16.68 16.03
N PRO A 325 -6.47 -16.62 16.23
CA PRO A 325 -7.19 -15.35 16.20
C PRO A 325 -6.85 -14.52 17.43
N LEU A 326 -6.43 -13.26 17.22
CA LEU A 326 -6.26 -12.28 18.30
C LEU A 326 -7.57 -11.61 18.67
N VAL A 327 -8.35 -11.25 17.65
CA VAL A 327 -9.63 -10.57 17.81
C VAL A 327 -10.59 -11.02 16.72
N ARG A 328 -11.88 -11.00 17.04
CA ARG A 328 -13.00 -11.33 16.15
C ARG A 328 -14.06 -10.25 16.26
N ASP A 329 -15.00 -10.28 15.34
CA ASP A 329 -16.20 -9.43 15.37
C ASP A 329 -15.91 -7.92 15.27
N LEU A 330 -14.79 -7.55 14.63
CA LEU A 330 -14.52 -6.19 14.20
C LEU A 330 -15.31 -5.88 12.90
N PRO A 331 -15.48 -4.60 12.55
CA PRO A 331 -15.70 -4.23 11.15
C PRO A 331 -14.63 -4.82 10.23
N ALA A 332 -14.82 -4.73 8.91
CA ALA A 332 -13.81 -5.15 7.95
C ALA A 332 -12.44 -4.51 8.31
N VAL A 333 -11.42 -5.34 8.47
CA VAL A 333 -10.06 -4.87 8.79
C VAL A 333 -9.41 -4.37 7.51
N LEU A 334 -9.09 -3.07 7.47
CA LEU A 334 -8.55 -2.42 6.28
C LEU A 334 -7.02 -2.40 6.29
N SER A 335 -6.41 -2.30 7.48
CA SER A 335 -4.95 -2.33 7.66
C SER A 335 -4.58 -3.01 8.97
N VAL A 336 -3.37 -3.55 9.02
CA VAL A 336 -2.73 -4.11 10.22
C VAL A 336 -1.32 -3.55 10.27
N GLU A 337 -1.01 -2.85 11.37
CA GLU A 337 0.31 -2.31 11.63
C GLU A 337 0.86 -2.88 12.92
N VAL A 338 2.16 -3.12 12.96
CA VAL A 338 2.86 -3.69 14.12
C VAL A 338 3.99 -2.78 14.54
N GLN A 339 4.02 -2.46 15.82
CA GLN A 339 5.13 -1.77 16.45
C GLN A 339 5.80 -2.69 17.48
N THR A 340 7.08 -2.97 17.29
CA THR A 340 7.90 -3.63 18.31
C THR A 340 8.41 -2.57 19.29
N LEU A 341 8.12 -2.75 20.58
CA LEU A 341 8.48 -1.83 21.66
C LEU A 341 9.76 -2.30 22.37
#